data_86461c8ae3c9592c5d49030ae62c00de
#
_entry.id   86461c8ae3c9592c5d49030ae62c00de
#
_cell.length_a   1.000
_cell.length_b   1.000
_cell.length_c   1.000
_cell.angle_alpha   90.00
_cell.angle_beta   90.00
_cell.angle_gamma   90.00
#
_symmetry.space_group_name_H-M   'P 1'
#
loop_
_entity.id
_entity.type
_entity.pdbx_description
1 polymer ?
#
loop_
_entity_poly.entity_id
_entity_poly.type
_entity_poly.pdbx_seq_one_letter_code
_entity_poly.pdbx_strand_id
1 'polypeptide(L)'
;MLAISLHNKEKLEVFRQYIAGWAENKIRMIYSSDKYLELFDWHAGKGSAVHILSDSLGIPLSHTFAVGDADNDISMLEAAGCGIAMRNATDKVKAHADIVTDLDNDHNGLADTLSKLLLL
;
A
#
# COMPACT_ATOMS: atom_id res chain seq x y z
N MET A 1 -9.49 0.02 -12.93
CA MET A 1 -8.60 -1.06 -12.45
C MET A 1 -8.91 -2.33 -13.23
N LEU A 2 -7.90 -3.01 -13.73
CA LEU A 2 -8.00 -4.35 -14.34
C LEU A 2 -7.12 -5.29 -13.51
N ALA A 3 -7.67 -6.40 -13.04
CA ALA A 3 -6.91 -7.45 -12.35
C ALA A 3 -6.76 -8.65 -13.30
N ILE A 4 -5.55 -9.14 -13.46
CA ILE A 4 -5.24 -10.29 -14.32
C ILE A 4 -4.70 -11.40 -13.45
N SER A 5 -5.28 -12.59 -13.59
CA SER A 5 -4.80 -13.82 -12.95
C SER A 5 -4.50 -14.86 -14.01
N LEU A 6 -3.26 -15.32 -14.06
CA LEU A 6 -2.84 -16.40 -14.96
C LEU A 6 -2.49 -17.69 -14.20
N HIS A 7 -2.73 -17.74 -12.89
CA HIS A 7 -2.37 -18.87 -11.99
C HIS A 7 -0.89 -19.31 -12.08
N ASN A 8 -0.05 -18.46 -12.68
CA ASN A 8 1.37 -18.71 -12.89
C ASN A 8 2.13 -17.37 -12.86
N LYS A 9 2.97 -17.19 -11.85
CA LYS A 9 3.73 -15.96 -11.63
C LYS A 9 4.69 -15.63 -12.77
N GLU A 10 5.31 -16.64 -13.38
CA GLU A 10 6.23 -16.42 -14.52
C GLU A 10 5.49 -15.85 -15.73
N LYS A 11 4.29 -16.35 -16.02
CA LYS A 11 3.46 -15.81 -17.12
C LYS A 11 2.97 -14.40 -16.80
N LEU A 12 2.63 -14.10 -15.56
CA LEU A 12 2.28 -12.73 -15.13
C LEU A 12 3.48 -11.80 -15.30
N GLU A 13 4.69 -12.24 -14.98
CA GLU A 13 5.89 -11.42 -15.15
C GLU A 13 6.22 -11.16 -16.63
N VAL A 14 6.12 -12.16 -17.50
CA VAL A 14 6.26 -11.99 -18.95
C VAL A 14 5.24 -10.97 -19.46
N PHE A 15 3.98 -11.08 -19.03
CA PHE A 15 2.94 -10.13 -19.40
C PHE A 15 3.21 -8.72 -18.87
N ARG A 16 3.67 -8.58 -17.62
CA ARG A 16 4.08 -7.31 -17.03
C ARG A 16 5.17 -6.63 -17.85
N GLN A 17 6.21 -7.38 -18.23
CA GLN A 17 7.32 -6.87 -19.03
C GLN A 17 6.87 -6.45 -20.44
N TYR A 18 5.97 -7.21 -21.05
CA TYR A 18 5.40 -6.87 -22.35
C TYR A 18 4.63 -5.53 -22.33
N ILE A 19 3.80 -5.33 -21.29
CA ILE A 19 3.05 -4.08 -21.13
C ILE A 19 3.97 -2.92 -20.74
N ALA A 20 4.97 -3.14 -19.89
CA ALA A 20 5.86 -2.09 -19.41
C ALA A 20 6.53 -1.32 -20.55
N GLY A 21 6.83 -1.99 -21.66
CA GLY A 21 7.50 -1.38 -22.82
C GLY A 21 6.71 -0.29 -23.55
N TRP A 22 5.37 -0.26 -23.42
CA TRP A 22 4.53 0.75 -24.08
C TRP A 22 3.61 1.52 -23.13
N ALA A 23 3.50 1.08 -21.89
CA ALA A 23 2.62 1.68 -20.88
C ALA A 23 3.37 2.57 -19.87
N GLU A 24 4.62 2.88 -20.15
CA GLU A 24 5.46 3.74 -19.30
C GLU A 24 4.75 5.08 -19.03
N ASN A 25 4.65 5.44 -17.76
CA ASN A 25 3.95 6.65 -17.27
C ASN A 25 2.45 6.74 -17.61
N LYS A 26 1.82 5.64 -18.05
CA LYS A 26 0.38 5.57 -18.31
C LYS A 26 -0.35 4.59 -17.39
N ILE A 27 0.29 3.46 -17.11
CA ILE A 27 -0.28 2.38 -16.31
C ILE A 27 0.68 2.02 -15.18
N ARG A 28 0.16 1.98 -13.98
CA ARG A 28 0.83 1.40 -12.82
C ARG A 28 0.46 -0.07 -12.70
N MET A 29 1.44 -0.91 -12.44
CA MET A 29 1.27 -2.36 -12.30
C MET A 29 1.78 -2.80 -10.94
N ILE A 30 0.93 -3.45 -10.16
CA ILE A 30 1.26 -3.90 -8.80
C ILE A 30 0.78 -5.35 -8.63
N TYR A 31 1.61 -6.19 -8.01
CA TYR A 31 1.17 -7.49 -7.53
C TYR A 31 0.44 -7.33 -6.21
N SER A 32 -0.85 -7.70 -6.17
CA SER A 32 -1.61 -7.79 -4.92
C SER A 32 -1.47 -9.17 -4.26
N SER A 33 -1.00 -10.15 -5.02
CA SER A 33 -0.57 -11.46 -4.55
C SER A 33 0.25 -12.15 -5.64
N ASP A 34 0.77 -13.34 -5.38
CA ASP A 34 1.47 -14.17 -6.38
C ASP A 34 0.59 -14.59 -7.57
N LYS A 35 -0.73 -14.37 -7.49
CA LYS A 35 -1.70 -14.80 -8.51
C LYS A 35 -2.32 -13.65 -9.28
N TYR A 36 -2.20 -12.42 -8.81
CA TYR A 36 -2.89 -11.27 -9.37
C TYR A 36 -1.93 -10.13 -9.66
N LEU A 37 -1.95 -9.64 -10.90
CA LEU A 37 -1.34 -8.40 -11.34
C LEU A 37 -2.47 -7.38 -11.57
N GLU A 38 -2.43 -6.28 -10.84
CA GLU A 38 -3.38 -5.18 -10.96
C GLU A 38 -2.79 -4.08 -11.82
N LEU A 39 -3.61 -3.60 -12.78
CA LEU A 39 -3.28 -2.51 -13.67
C LEU A 39 -4.26 -1.36 -13.44
N PHE A 40 -3.74 -0.15 -13.28
CA PHE A 40 -4.55 1.05 -13.10
C PHE A 40 -3.81 2.29 -13.61
N ASP A 41 -4.52 3.40 -13.73
CA ASP A 41 -3.94 4.66 -14.17
C ASP A 41 -2.69 5.00 -13.36
N TRP A 42 -1.69 5.57 -14.02
CA TRP A 42 -0.42 5.94 -13.37
C TRP A 42 -0.61 6.83 -12.13
N HIS A 43 -1.60 7.74 -12.18
CA HIS A 43 -1.90 8.65 -11.08
C HIS A 43 -2.78 8.03 -10.00
N ALA A 44 -3.40 6.88 -10.26
CA ALA A 44 -4.18 6.16 -9.27
C ALA A 44 -3.27 5.33 -8.34
N GLY A 45 -3.70 5.18 -7.11
CA GLY A 45 -2.99 4.36 -6.13
C GLY A 45 -3.40 4.72 -4.71
N LYS A 46 -2.99 3.89 -3.74
CA LYS A 46 -3.34 4.10 -2.33
C LYS A 46 -2.75 5.41 -1.79
N GLY A 47 -1.53 5.77 -2.17
CA GLY A 47 -0.92 7.05 -1.79
C GLY A 47 -1.66 8.25 -2.37
N SER A 48 -2.01 8.23 -3.66
CA SER A 48 -2.82 9.30 -4.27
C SER A 48 -4.18 9.44 -3.59
N ALA A 49 -4.79 8.31 -3.17
CA ALA A 49 -6.06 8.33 -2.46
C ALA A 49 -5.96 9.02 -1.09
N VAL A 50 -4.84 8.87 -0.37
CA VAL A 50 -4.60 9.58 0.89
C VAL A 50 -4.61 11.10 0.67
N HIS A 51 -3.90 11.59 -0.36
CA HIS A 51 -3.88 13.01 -0.70
C HIS A 51 -5.28 13.54 -1.04
N ILE A 52 -5.99 12.84 -1.95
CA ILE A 52 -7.33 13.24 -2.38
C ILE A 52 -8.31 13.27 -1.21
N LEU A 53 -8.25 12.28 -0.32
CA LEU A 53 -9.13 12.20 0.84
C LEU A 53 -8.81 13.30 1.86
N SER A 54 -7.52 13.52 2.14
CA SER A 54 -7.03 14.60 3.01
C SER A 54 -7.56 15.96 2.53
N ASP A 55 -7.36 16.27 1.24
CA ASP A 55 -7.83 17.52 0.63
C ASP A 55 -9.36 17.64 0.67
N SER A 56 -10.07 16.56 0.34
CA SER A 56 -11.54 16.54 0.30
C SER A 56 -12.17 16.76 1.67
N LEU A 57 -11.52 16.27 2.73
CA LEU A 57 -11.99 16.40 4.11
C LEU A 57 -11.45 17.64 4.81
N GLY A 58 -10.52 18.39 4.20
CA GLY A 58 -9.83 19.51 4.83
C GLY A 58 -8.94 19.10 6.02
N ILE A 59 -8.47 17.85 6.04
CA ILE A 59 -7.60 17.30 7.09
C ILE A 59 -6.15 17.38 6.59
N PRO A 60 -5.24 18.09 7.27
CA PRO A 60 -3.84 18.10 6.91
C PRO A 60 -3.23 16.69 6.91
N LEU A 61 -2.36 16.37 5.96
CA LEU A 61 -1.68 15.07 5.90
C LEU A 61 -0.97 14.72 7.22
N SER A 62 -0.39 15.70 7.90
CA SER A 62 0.23 15.53 9.22
C SER A 62 -0.70 15.00 10.31
N HIS A 63 -2.00 15.01 10.08
CA HIS A 63 -3.03 14.48 11.01
C HIS A 63 -3.65 13.18 10.48
N THR A 64 -2.98 12.49 9.58
CA THR A 64 -3.46 11.23 9.02
C THR A 64 -2.57 10.06 9.43
N PHE A 65 -3.19 8.91 9.65
CA PHE A 65 -2.51 7.63 9.83
C PHE A 65 -2.83 6.73 8.64
N ALA A 66 -1.82 6.04 8.13
CA ALA A 66 -2.01 4.96 7.17
C ALA A 66 -1.45 3.67 7.74
N VAL A 67 -2.16 2.57 7.52
CA VAL A 67 -1.75 1.25 8.03
C VAL A 67 -1.71 0.25 6.89
N GLY A 68 -0.66 -0.56 6.81
CA GLY A 68 -0.50 -1.53 5.74
C GLY A 68 0.43 -2.68 6.09
N ASP A 69 0.39 -3.74 5.28
CA ASP A 69 1.21 -4.94 5.48
C ASP A 69 1.82 -5.48 4.18
N ALA A 70 1.41 -4.96 3.02
CA ALA A 70 1.82 -5.45 1.70
C ALA A 70 2.48 -4.36 0.84
N ASP A 71 3.21 -4.78 -0.20
CA ASP A 71 3.95 -3.88 -1.10
C ASP A 71 3.09 -2.79 -1.74
N ASN A 72 1.81 -3.08 -1.99
CA ASN A 72 0.86 -2.12 -2.55
C ASN A 72 0.42 -1.03 -1.55
N ASP A 73 0.78 -1.15 -0.27
CA ASP A 73 0.49 -0.17 0.78
C ASP A 73 1.62 0.85 0.94
N ILE A 74 2.83 0.57 0.46
CA ILE A 74 4.01 1.42 0.65
C ILE A 74 3.71 2.88 0.31
N SER A 75 3.12 3.14 -0.87
CA SER A 75 2.80 4.52 -1.27
C SER A 75 1.78 5.22 -0.35
N MET A 76 0.94 4.48 0.34
CA MET A 76 0.00 5.00 1.32
C MET A 76 0.69 5.32 2.65
N LEU A 77 1.59 4.45 3.08
CA LEU A 77 2.40 4.67 4.29
C LEU A 77 3.24 5.94 4.16
N GLU A 78 3.91 6.11 3.01
CA GLU A 78 4.74 7.28 2.72
C GLU A 78 3.94 8.60 2.56
N ALA A 79 2.69 8.52 2.11
CA ALA A 79 1.85 9.69 1.86
C ALA A 79 1.19 10.24 3.14
N ALA A 80 0.96 9.42 4.13
CA ALA A 80 0.32 9.81 5.38
C ALA A 80 1.26 10.59 6.29
N GLY A 81 0.71 11.31 7.26
CA GLY A 81 1.47 11.98 8.32
C GLY A 81 2.17 11.00 9.25
N CYS A 82 1.64 9.78 9.37
CA CYS A 82 2.28 8.68 10.07
C CYS A 82 1.91 7.35 9.40
N GLY A 83 2.88 6.71 8.79
CA GLY A 83 2.77 5.37 8.21
C GLY A 83 3.04 4.29 9.24
N ILE A 84 2.13 3.32 9.37
CA ILE A 84 2.22 2.22 10.33
C ILE A 84 2.27 0.90 9.55
N ALA A 85 3.37 0.17 9.66
CA ALA A 85 3.45 -1.20 9.13
C ALA A 85 3.00 -2.21 10.17
N MET A 86 2.24 -3.20 9.75
CA MET A 86 1.89 -4.33 10.63
C MET A 86 3.13 -5.19 10.92
N ARG A 87 3.20 -5.80 12.10
CA ARG A 87 4.31 -6.69 12.49
C ARG A 87 4.53 -7.84 11.50
N ASN A 88 3.46 -8.38 10.93
CA ASN A 88 3.51 -9.44 9.91
C ASN A 88 3.89 -8.94 8.51
N ALA A 89 4.08 -7.64 8.30
CA ALA A 89 4.54 -7.10 7.02
C ALA A 89 5.98 -7.57 6.69
N THR A 90 6.33 -7.52 5.40
CA THR A 90 7.70 -7.81 4.96
C THR A 90 8.67 -6.70 5.43
N ASP A 91 9.96 -7.02 5.51
CA ASP A 91 10.99 -6.03 5.89
C ASP A 91 11.01 -4.84 4.93
N LYS A 92 10.71 -5.07 3.66
CA LYS A 92 10.56 -4.01 2.67
C LYS A 92 9.47 -3.02 3.06
N VAL A 93 8.28 -3.48 3.43
CA VAL A 93 7.16 -2.62 3.85
C VAL A 93 7.49 -1.87 5.13
N LYS A 94 8.07 -2.57 6.11
CA LYS A 94 8.50 -1.98 7.39
C LYS A 94 9.52 -0.85 7.21
N ALA A 95 10.41 -0.97 6.22
CA ALA A 95 11.39 0.07 5.92
C ALA A 95 10.80 1.39 5.41
N HIS A 96 9.54 1.39 4.96
CA HIS A 96 8.80 2.56 4.47
C HIS A 96 7.75 3.08 5.47
N ALA A 97 7.78 2.60 6.71
CA ALA A 97 6.84 3.02 7.76
C ALA A 97 7.56 3.79 8.87
N ASP A 98 6.86 4.71 9.50
CA ASP A 98 7.36 5.43 10.68
C ASP A 98 7.29 4.56 11.93
N ILE A 99 6.30 3.67 12.00
CA ILE A 99 6.04 2.78 13.13
C ILE A 99 5.79 1.35 12.63
N VAL A 100 6.27 0.38 13.37
CA VAL A 100 5.91 -1.04 13.21
C VAL A 100 5.11 -1.47 14.43
N THR A 101 3.96 -2.11 14.23
CA THR A 101 3.13 -2.57 15.36
C THR A 101 3.84 -3.66 16.18
N ASP A 102 3.67 -3.66 17.49
CA ASP A 102 4.25 -4.67 18.39
C ASP A 102 3.64 -6.07 18.19
N LEU A 103 2.37 -6.09 17.77
CA LEU A 103 1.58 -7.29 17.52
C LEU A 103 1.16 -7.37 16.06
N ASP A 104 0.84 -8.56 15.58
CA ASP A 104 0.38 -8.80 14.21
C ASP A 104 -1.15 -8.56 14.06
N ASN A 105 -1.63 -8.81 12.85
CA ASN A 105 -3.06 -8.66 12.51
C ASN A 105 -3.96 -9.61 13.30
N ASP A 106 -3.48 -10.80 13.70
CA ASP A 106 -4.27 -11.79 14.43
C ASP A 106 -4.35 -11.50 15.94
N HIS A 107 -3.50 -10.59 16.44
CA HIS A 107 -3.38 -10.24 17.85
C HIS A 107 -3.72 -8.78 18.15
N ASN A 108 -4.60 -8.17 17.37
CA ASN A 108 -5.06 -6.78 17.54
C ASN A 108 -3.94 -5.70 17.46
N GLY A 109 -2.88 -5.94 16.69
CA GLY A 109 -1.72 -5.05 16.62
C GLY A 109 -2.07 -3.61 16.27
N LEU A 110 -3.03 -3.38 15.37
CA LEU A 110 -3.49 -2.04 15.02
C LEU A 110 -4.19 -1.35 16.19
N ALA A 111 -5.12 -2.03 16.86
CA ALA A 111 -5.88 -1.46 17.98
C ALA A 111 -4.95 -1.09 19.15
N ASP A 112 -4.01 -1.97 19.49
CA ASP A 112 -3.00 -1.73 20.52
C ASP A 112 -2.13 -0.49 20.20
N THR A 113 -1.64 -0.41 18.95
CA THR A 113 -0.81 0.70 18.49
C THR A 113 -1.58 2.03 18.50
N LEU A 114 -2.81 2.07 17.96
CA LEU A 114 -3.62 3.28 17.96
C LEU A 114 -4.00 3.73 19.37
N SER A 115 -4.30 2.80 20.28
CA SER A 115 -4.58 3.15 21.68
C SER A 115 -3.39 3.84 22.34
N LYS A 116 -2.17 3.38 22.08
CA LYS A 116 -0.93 4.01 22.59
C LYS A 116 -0.69 5.39 21.98
N LEU A 117 -0.91 5.54 20.65
CA LEU A 117 -0.67 6.79 19.94
C LEU A 117 -1.71 7.87 20.30
N LEU A 118 -2.96 7.49 20.47
CA LEU A 118 -4.07 8.41 20.70
C LEU A 118 -4.40 8.58 22.21
N LEU A 119 -3.64 7.94 23.09
CA LEU A 119 -3.85 7.98 24.55
C LEU A 119 -5.27 7.53 24.96
N LEU A 120 -5.81 6.52 24.30
CA LEU A 120 -7.14 5.95 24.53
C LEU A 120 -7.10 4.81 25.55
#